data_013a30e5cabc8eb5a3fdedf3bd051089
#
_entry.id   013a30e5cabc8eb5a3fdedf3bd051089
#
_cell.length_a   1.000
_cell.length_b   1.000
_cell.length_c   1.000
_cell.angle_alpha   90.00
_cell.angle_beta   90.00
_cell.angle_gamma   90.00
#
_symmetry.space_group_name_H-M   'P 1'
#
loop_
_entity.id
_entity.type
_entity.pdbx_description
1 polymer ?
#
loop_
_entity_poly.entity_id
_entity_poly.type
_entity_poly.pdbx_seq_one_letter_code
_entity_poly.pdbx_strand_id
1 'polypeptide(L)'
;RHTRSAFVTGVQTCAFPISPVRELARWLHRRGVPAYVLPTGALPRPARYVPHIYTDQELAALFAQTDRCRYCSLVPLRHLVMPVLFRTIYACGLRASEARLLRADDVDITAGVLQIRDAKGGKDRQVPVSAPLRVRLADYHAHVVGRSGGDWFFPGRARQPLTLGNVDKNFRRFLWQARIPHGGRGHGPRVHDLRHAFAVNNLRSWFARGENIGALLPVLQTYMGHSSIADTAYYLRLTAESYPHISAQVHRVIGDVVPPITAGPCHGH
;
A
#
# COMPACT_ATOMS: atom_id res chain seq x y z
N ARG A 1 -19.17 40.46 -14.86
CA ARG A 1 -19.29 39.12 -14.21
C ARG A 1 -18.69 38.11 -15.16
N HIS A 2 -17.39 37.79 -14.96
CA HIS A 2 -16.70 36.76 -15.72
C HIS A 2 -16.81 35.44 -14.97
N THR A 3 -17.63 34.52 -15.46
CA THR A 3 -17.67 33.12 -15.05
C THR A 3 -16.38 32.45 -15.57
N ARG A 4 -15.45 32.20 -14.68
CA ARG A 4 -14.28 31.35 -14.97
C ARG A 4 -14.75 29.91 -15.09
N SER A 5 -14.83 29.40 -16.30
CA SER A 5 -14.97 27.97 -16.58
C SER A 5 -13.73 27.24 -16.03
N ALA A 6 -13.92 26.46 -14.99
CA ALA A 6 -12.88 25.57 -14.49
C ALA A 6 -12.78 24.37 -15.44
N PHE A 7 -11.77 24.36 -16.30
CA PHE A 7 -11.38 23.15 -17.03
C PHE A 7 -10.93 22.10 -16.04
N VAL A 8 -11.78 21.12 -15.77
CA VAL A 8 -11.43 19.91 -15.02
C VAL A 8 -10.69 18.99 -15.96
N THR A 9 -9.38 19.15 -16.02
CA THR A 9 -8.47 18.18 -16.67
C THR A 9 -8.27 16.99 -15.75
N GLY A 10 -8.93 15.87 -16.07
CA GLY A 10 -8.60 14.66 -15.33
C GLY A 10 -9.54 13.49 -15.61
N VAL A 11 -9.16 12.64 -16.52
CA VAL A 11 -9.82 11.34 -16.82
C VAL A 11 -9.98 10.44 -15.56
N GLN A 12 -9.31 10.75 -14.47
CA GLN A 12 -9.43 10.02 -13.20
C GLN A 12 -10.68 10.36 -12.37
N THR A 13 -11.33 11.50 -12.60
CA THR A 13 -12.53 11.91 -11.87
C THR A 13 -13.79 11.20 -12.36
N CYS A 14 -13.80 10.67 -13.57
CA CYS A 14 -15.00 10.05 -14.17
C CYS A 14 -15.26 8.60 -13.72
N ALA A 15 -14.24 7.85 -13.29
CA ALA A 15 -14.42 6.43 -12.92
C ALA A 15 -15.03 6.23 -11.53
N PHE A 16 -14.78 7.14 -10.58
CA PHE A 16 -15.26 7.03 -9.21
C PHE A 16 -16.77 7.25 -9.04
N PRO A 17 -17.40 8.26 -9.68
CA PRO A 17 -18.84 8.45 -9.59
C PRO A 17 -19.64 7.43 -10.38
N ILE A 18 -19.07 6.81 -11.41
CA ILE A 18 -19.81 5.93 -12.34
C ILE A 18 -20.18 4.59 -11.68
N SER A 19 -19.33 4.02 -10.85
CA SER A 19 -19.65 2.76 -10.17
C SER A 19 -20.86 2.90 -9.23
N PRO A 20 -20.91 3.88 -8.31
CA PRO A 20 -22.10 4.14 -7.50
C PRO A 20 -23.34 4.49 -8.32
N VAL A 21 -23.21 5.29 -9.37
CA VAL A 21 -24.33 5.66 -10.25
C VAL A 21 -24.86 4.43 -10.98
N ARG A 22 -24.00 3.57 -11.47
CA ARG A 22 -24.39 2.30 -12.10
C ARG A 22 -25.11 1.38 -11.12
N GLU A 23 -24.65 1.27 -9.89
CA GLU A 23 -25.32 0.45 -8.87
C GLU A 23 -26.68 1.03 -8.49
N LEU A 24 -26.80 2.35 -8.36
CA LEU A 24 -28.07 3.02 -8.16
C LEU A 24 -29.03 2.76 -9.34
N ALA A 25 -28.56 2.89 -10.59
CA ALA A 25 -29.35 2.62 -11.77
C ALA A 25 -29.83 1.16 -11.82
N ARG A 26 -29.00 0.19 -11.46
CA ARG A 26 -29.38 -1.23 -11.33
C ARG A 26 -30.44 -1.44 -10.25
N TRP A 27 -30.28 -0.78 -9.12
CA TRP A 27 -31.23 -0.87 -8.02
C TRP A 27 -32.60 -0.29 -8.40
N LEU A 28 -32.64 0.87 -9.05
CA LEU A 28 -33.86 1.49 -9.59
C LEU A 28 -34.52 0.57 -10.62
N HIS A 29 -33.74 0.03 -11.57
CA HIS A 29 -34.25 -0.89 -12.59
C HIS A 29 -34.90 -2.14 -12.01
N ARG A 30 -34.30 -2.73 -10.94
CA ARG A 30 -34.92 -3.86 -10.22
C ARG A 30 -36.23 -3.51 -9.52
N ARG A 31 -36.49 -2.24 -9.29
CA ARG A 31 -37.75 -1.74 -8.69
C ARG A 31 -38.77 -1.28 -9.74
N GLY A 32 -38.55 -1.58 -11.00
CA GLY A 32 -39.45 -1.21 -12.08
C GLY A 32 -39.38 0.26 -12.50
N VAL A 33 -38.41 1.04 -11.97
CA VAL A 33 -38.16 2.41 -12.39
C VAL A 33 -37.31 2.38 -13.68
N PRO A 34 -37.75 3.02 -14.80
CA PRO A 34 -36.98 3.06 -16.00
C PRO A 34 -35.69 3.87 -15.80
N ALA A 35 -34.60 3.18 -15.56
CA ALA A 35 -33.28 3.75 -15.38
C ALA A 35 -32.29 3.13 -16.36
N TYR A 36 -31.53 3.97 -17.08
CA TYR A 36 -30.49 3.48 -17.98
C TYR A 36 -29.30 2.95 -17.17
N VAL A 37 -29.01 1.67 -17.31
CA VAL A 37 -27.87 1.01 -16.70
C VAL A 37 -26.69 1.03 -17.66
N LEU A 38 -25.72 1.89 -17.41
CA LEU A 38 -24.52 2.00 -18.24
C LEU A 38 -23.77 0.64 -18.29
N PRO A 39 -23.53 0.07 -19.49
CA PRO A 39 -22.79 -1.18 -19.64
C PRO A 39 -21.40 -1.15 -19.01
N THR A 40 -20.92 -2.31 -18.54
CA THR A 40 -19.61 -2.43 -17.86
C THR A 40 -18.42 -2.18 -18.78
N GLY A 41 -18.59 -2.08 -20.08
CA GLY A 41 -17.51 -1.80 -21.03
C GLY A 41 -17.61 -0.44 -21.72
N ALA A 42 -18.66 0.36 -21.42
CA ALA A 42 -18.95 1.61 -22.11
C ALA A 42 -17.88 2.71 -21.95
N LEU A 43 -17.00 2.57 -20.98
CA LEU A 43 -15.93 3.53 -20.77
C LEU A 43 -14.56 2.85 -20.84
N PRO A 44 -13.55 3.53 -21.39
CA PRO A 44 -12.18 3.04 -21.37
C PRO A 44 -11.74 2.73 -19.93
N ARG A 45 -11.16 1.56 -19.71
CA ARG A 45 -10.54 1.27 -18.42
C ARG A 45 -9.29 2.15 -18.28
N PRO A 46 -9.14 2.87 -17.17
CA PRO A 46 -7.91 3.60 -16.93
C PRO A 46 -6.73 2.62 -16.94
N ALA A 47 -5.60 3.05 -17.47
CA ALA A 47 -4.38 2.26 -17.45
C ALA A 47 -4.11 1.76 -16.02
N ARG A 48 -3.83 0.46 -15.89
CA ARG A 48 -3.54 -0.13 -14.58
C ARG A 48 -2.26 0.50 -14.05
N TYR A 49 -2.31 0.99 -12.83
CA TYR A 49 -1.12 1.48 -12.16
C TYR A 49 -0.10 0.35 -12.02
N VAL A 50 1.13 0.61 -12.47
CA VAL A 50 2.27 -0.29 -12.26
C VAL A 50 2.96 0.13 -10.97
N PRO A 51 3.02 -0.73 -9.93
CA PRO A 51 3.70 -0.40 -8.68
C PRO A 51 5.18 -0.14 -8.90
N HIS A 52 5.73 0.84 -8.19
CA HIS A 52 7.16 1.01 -8.11
C HIS A 52 7.74 -0.01 -7.12
N ILE A 53 8.59 -0.90 -7.61
CA ILE A 53 9.29 -1.87 -6.77
C ILE A 53 10.66 -1.28 -6.42
N TYR A 54 10.78 -0.87 -5.16
CA TYR A 54 12.00 -0.24 -4.67
C TYR A 54 13.20 -1.19 -4.69
N THR A 55 14.33 -0.71 -5.18
CA THR A 55 15.62 -1.35 -4.99
C THR A 55 16.07 -1.26 -3.53
N ASP A 56 17.00 -2.12 -3.13
CA ASP A 56 17.56 -2.08 -1.78
C ASP A 56 18.26 -0.72 -1.49
N GLN A 57 18.88 -0.11 -2.52
CA GLN A 57 19.49 1.22 -2.45
C GLN A 57 18.45 2.34 -2.27
N GLU A 58 17.33 2.30 -3.00
CA GLU A 58 16.24 3.26 -2.85
C GLU A 58 15.59 3.17 -1.47
N LEU A 59 15.35 1.96 -0.95
CA LEU A 59 14.83 1.75 0.40
C LEU A 59 15.79 2.31 1.46
N ALA A 60 17.09 2.02 1.33
CA ALA A 60 18.10 2.55 2.24
C ALA A 60 18.14 4.09 2.19
N ALA A 61 18.13 4.69 0.99
CA ALA A 61 18.11 6.12 0.81
C ALA A 61 16.83 6.76 1.41
N LEU A 62 15.66 6.18 1.13
CA LEU A 62 14.38 6.63 1.68
C LEU A 62 14.39 6.62 3.21
N PHE A 63 14.77 5.51 3.81
CA PHE A 63 14.78 5.37 5.26
C PHE A 63 15.84 6.26 5.93
N ALA A 64 16.99 6.48 5.30
CA ALA A 64 17.98 7.45 5.76
C ALA A 64 17.40 8.88 5.80
N GLN A 65 16.57 9.25 4.82
CA GLN A 65 15.91 10.57 4.84
C GLN A 65 14.81 10.65 5.90
N THR A 66 14.10 9.56 6.17
CA THR A 66 13.14 9.55 7.29
C THR A 66 13.83 9.76 8.65
N ASP A 67 15.00 9.14 8.86
CA ASP A 67 15.77 9.30 10.10
C ASP A 67 16.36 10.72 10.24
N ARG A 68 16.66 11.39 9.15
CA ARG A 68 17.09 12.79 9.13
C ARG A 68 15.94 13.80 9.26
N CYS A 69 14.71 13.33 9.54
CA CYS A 69 13.57 14.20 9.71
C CYS A 69 13.77 15.14 10.92
N ARG A 70 13.88 16.44 10.65
CA ARG A 70 14.14 17.44 11.69
C ARG A 70 12.88 17.75 12.48
N TYR A 71 13.07 18.11 13.74
CA TYR A 71 12.03 18.68 14.58
C TYR A 71 11.39 19.91 13.93
N CYS A 72 10.11 20.08 14.16
CA CYS A 72 9.36 21.26 13.71
C CYS A 72 8.29 21.57 14.75
N SER A 73 8.30 22.79 15.31
CA SER A 73 7.36 23.21 16.36
C SER A 73 5.89 23.11 15.96
N LEU A 74 5.56 23.29 14.67
CA LEU A 74 4.19 23.15 14.15
C LEU A 74 3.70 21.69 14.11
N VAL A 75 4.63 20.72 14.11
CA VAL A 75 4.35 19.27 14.06
C VAL A 75 5.40 18.54 14.90
N PRO A 76 5.38 18.70 16.22
CA PRO A 76 6.50 18.34 17.11
C PRO A 76 6.85 16.87 17.11
N LEU A 77 5.90 15.96 16.85
CA LEU A 77 6.16 14.51 16.84
C LEU A 77 6.56 13.95 15.46
N ARG A 78 6.52 14.75 14.40
CA ARG A 78 6.78 14.26 13.04
C ARG A 78 8.12 13.53 12.89
N HIS A 79 9.18 14.06 13.48
CA HIS A 79 10.54 13.52 13.40
C HIS A 79 10.71 12.18 14.11
N LEU A 80 9.82 11.87 15.06
CA LEU A 80 9.78 10.58 15.76
C LEU A 80 8.83 9.60 15.08
N VAL A 81 7.66 10.08 14.64
CA VAL A 81 6.59 9.26 14.07
C VAL A 81 6.95 8.74 12.67
N MET A 82 7.40 9.61 11.77
CA MET A 82 7.55 9.24 10.34
C MET A 82 8.60 8.15 10.10
N PRO A 83 9.77 8.15 10.75
CA PRO A 83 10.76 7.08 10.58
C PRO A 83 10.23 5.70 10.96
N VAL A 84 9.44 5.62 12.03
CA VAL A 84 8.88 4.36 12.52
C VAL A 84 7.68 3.93 11.71
N LEU A 85 6.78 4.86 11.37
CA LEU A 85 5.59 4.59 10.57
C LEU A 85 5.93 3.93 9.22
N PHE A 86 6.84 4.54 8.44
CA PHE A 86 7.16 4.01 7.11
C PHE A 86 7.91 2.68 7.17
N ARG A 87 8.75 2.47 8.18
CA ARG A 87 9.38 1.17 8.41
C ARG A 87 8.37 0.10 8.81
N THR A 88 7.39 0.45 9.65
CA THR A 88 6.30 -0.48 10.02
C THR A 88 5.46 -0.85 8.80
N ILE A 89 5.11 0.13 7.96
CA ILE A 89 4.38 -0.13 6.70
C ILE A 89 5.18 -1.10 5.81
N TYR A 90 6.48 -0.85 5.63
CA TYR A 90 7.33 -1.69 4.80
C TYR A 90 7.57 -3.06 5.42
N ALA A 91 8.07 -3.13 6.66
CA ALA A 91 8.52 -4.39 7.27
C ALA A 91 7.38 -5.34 7.65
N CYS A 92 6.16 -4.82 7.83
CA CYS A 92 4.96 -5.60 8.12
C CYS A 92 3.99 -5.67 6.93
N GLY A 93 4.34 -5.11 5.78
CA GLY A 93 3.47 -5.11 4.60
C GLY A 93 2.10 -4.48 4.83
N LEU A 94 1.96 -3.52 5.74
CA LEU A 94 0.69 -2.92 6.11
C LEU A 94 0.15 -1.97 5.04
N ARG A 95 -1.19 -1.83 4.98
CA ARG A 95 -1.78 -0.69 4.28
C ARG A 95 -1.53 0.59 5.08
N ALA A 96 -1.37 1.73 4.40
CA ALA A 96 -1.19 3.01 5.08
C ALA A 96 -2.34 3.34 6.04
N SER A 97 -3.58 2.93 5.69
CA SER A 97 -4.75 3.07 6.57
C SER A 97 -4.65 2.20 7.82
N GLU A 98 -4.16 0.97 7.71
CA GLU A 98 -3.97 0.06 8.85
C GLU A 98 -2.93 0.63 9.81
N ALA A 99 -1.76 1.01 9.28
CA ALA A 99 -0.68 1.56 10.09
C ALA A 99 -1.08 2.85 10.83
N ARG A 100 -1.70 3.82 10.13
CA ARG A 100 -2.09 5.10 10.75
C ARG A 100 -3.21 4.99 11.78
N LEU A 101 -4.02 3.93 11.71
CA LEU A 101 -5.12 3.65 12.64
C LEU A 101 -4.75 2.61 13.71
N LEU A 102 -3.48 2.23 13.80
CA LEU A 102 -2.99 1.32 14.83
C LEU A 102 -3.13 2.00 16.20
N ARG A 103 -3.79 1.33 17.14
CA ARG A 103 -3.91 1.81 18.51
C ARG A 103 -2.70 1.41 19.33
N ALA A 104 -2.46 2.08 20.43
CA ALA A 104 -1.38 1.74 21.35
C ALA A 104 -1.53 0.31 21.87
N ASP A 105 -2.75 -0.08 22.25
CA ASP A 105 -3.08 -1.42 22.78
C ASP A 105 -3.04 -2.53 21.70
N ASP A 106 -2.97 -2.18 20.43
CA ASP A 106 -2.83 -3.13 19.34
C ASP A 106 -1.36 -3.55 19.10
N VAL A 107 -0.42 -2.95 19.82
CA VAL A 107 1.02 -3.21 19.67
C VAL A 107 1.55 -3.93 20.89
N ASP A 108 1.65 -5.25 20.83
CA ASP A 108 2.32 -6.04 21.85
C ASP A 108 3.82 -6.07 21.57
N ILE A 109 4.55 -5.18 22.26
CA ILE A 109 6.02 -5.10 22.15
C ILE A 109 6.67 -6.37 22.69
N THR A 110 6.11 -6.97 23.74
CA THR A 110 6.69 -8.14 24.42
C THR A 110 6.59 -9.38 23.55
N ALA A 111 5.40 -9.65 23.03
CA ALA A 111 5.17 -10.75 22.09
C ALA A 111 5.73 -10.44 20.68
N GLY A 112 5.96 -9.17 20.35
CA GLY A 112 6.35 -8.75 19.00
C GLY A 112 5.26 -8.94 17.97
N VAL A 113 4.01 -8.55 18.30
CA VAL A 113 2.84 -8.75 17.45
C VAL A 113 2.04 -7.44 17.32
N LEU A 114 1.56 -7.18 16.12
CA LEU A 114 0.59 -6.11 15.85
C LEU A 114 -0.79 -6.74 15.61
N GLN A 115 -1.80 -6.24 16.32
CA GLN A 115 -3.20 -6.59 16.07
C GLN A 115 -3.78 -5.61 15.05
N ILE A 116 -4.07 -6.06 13.84
CA ILE A 116 -4.70 -5.22 12.80
C ILE A 116 -6.19 -5.44 12.86
N ARG A 117 -6.92 -4.39 13.27
CA ARG A 117 -8.38 -4.39 13.39
C ARG A 117 -9.01 -3.65 12.21
N ASP A 118 -10.29 -3.91 11.97
CA ASP A 118 -11.11 -3.26 10.95
C ASP A 118 -10.44 -3.23 9.56
N ALA A 119 -9.68 -4.28 9.23
CA ALA A 119 -9.05 -4.39 7.92
C ALA A 119 -10.11 -4.42 6.80
N LYS A 120 -9.71 -4.00 5.60
CA LYS A 120 -10.59 -4.03 4.43
C LYS A 120 -11.19 -5.45 4.26
N GLY A 121 -12.51 -5.55 4.39
CA GLY A 121 -13.24 -6.82 4.35
C GLY A 121 -13.59 -7.39 5.74
N GLY A 122 -13.40 -6.62 6.83
CA GLY A 122 -13.83 -6.98 8.20
C GLY A 122 -13.05 -8.15 8.82
N LYS A 123 -11.85 -8.44 8.33
CA LYS A 123 -11.01 -9.53 8.85
C LYS A 123 -9.85 -8.96 9.65
N ASP A 124 -9.92 -9.16 10.96
CA ASP A 124 -8.81 -8.89 11.85
C ASP A 124 -7.69 -9.91 11.66
N ARG A 125 -6.47 -9.50 11.90
CA ARG A 125 -5.31 -10.39 11.82
C ARG A 125 -4.18 -9.94 12.75
N GLN A 126 -3.38 -10.91 13.14
CA GLN A 126 -2.13 -10.68 13.85
C GLN A 126 -0.97 -10.67 12.86
N VAL A 127 -0.06 -9.72 13.05
CA VAL A 127 1.12 -9.54 12.21
C VAL A 127 2.37 -9.58 13.10
N PRO A 128 3.18 -10.64 13.02
CA PRO A 128 4.41 -10.72 13.77
C PRO A 128 5.42 -9.70 13.26
N VAL A 129 6.20 -9.16 14.19
CA VAL A 129 7.19 -8.11 13.95
C VAL A 129 8.60 -8.70 14.06
N SER A 130 9.47 -8.37 13.11
CA SER A 130 10.86 -8.78 13.15
C SER A 130 11.60 -8.18 14.35
N ALA A 131 12.61 -8.88 14.89
CA ALA A 131 13.35 -8.42 16.04
C ALA A 131 13.95 -6.99 15.89
N PRO A 132 14.56 -6.60 14.75
CA PRO A 132 15.04 -5.23 14.57
C PRO A 132 13.94 -4.17 14.59
N LEU A 133 12.75 -4.47 14.01
CA LEU A 133 11.64 -3.54 14.08
C LEU A 133 11.05 -3.47 15.49
N ARG A 134 10.97 -4.60 16.21
CA ARG A 134 10.49 -4.64 17.59
C ARG A 134 11.31 -3.72 18.52
N VAL A 135 12.63 -3.74 18.42
CA VAL A 135 13.50 -2.82 19.19
C VAL A 135 13.15 -1.36 18.89
N ARG A 136 12.96 -1.02 17.62
CA ARG A 136 12.61 0.35 17.21
C ARG A 136 11.20 0.75 17.68
N LEU A 137 10.24 -0.18 17.66
CA LEU A 137 8.89 0.06 18.18
C LEU A 137 8.89 0.25 19.70
N ALA A 138 9.72 -0.50 20.44
CA ALA A 138 9.87 -0.36 21.88
C ALA A 138 10.43 1.03 22.25
N ASP A 139 11.50 1.45 21.60
CA ASP A 139 12.08 2.78 21.78
C ASP A 139 11.06 3.89 21.47
N TYR A 140 10.38 3.77 20.33
CA TYR A 140 9.33 4.70 19.94
C TYR A 140 8.18 4.74 20.95
N HIS A 141 7.73 3.59 21.44
CA HIS A 141 6.65 3.49 22.42
C HIS A 141 7.03 4.24 23.71
N ALA A 142 8.23 4.02 24.23
CA ALA A 142 8.71 4.69 25.44
C ALA A 142 8.77 6.22 25.29
N HIS A 143 9.20 6.72 24.12
CA HIS A 143 9.43 8.14 23.90
C HIS A 143 8.21 8.92 23.41
N VAL A 144 7.29 8.28 22.71
CA VAL A 144 6.14 8.94 22.07
C VAL A 144 4.83 8.48 22.66
N VAL A 145 4.50 7.20 22.58
CA VAL A 145 3.20 6.65 22.97
C VAL A 145 2.96 6.84 24.46
N GLY A 146 3.91 6.44 25.29
CA GLY A 146 3.82 6.58 26.75
C GLY A 146 3.69 8.03 27.25
N ARG A 147 4.08 9.01 26.43
CA ARG A 147 4.01 10.45 26.77
C ARG A 147 2.86 11.18 26.10
N SER A 148 2.32 10.68 24.96
CA SER A 148 1.30 11.38 24.21
C SER A 148 -0.08 11.30 24.85
N GLY A 149 -0.34 10.30 25.69
CA GLY A 149 -1.60 10.07 26.38
C GLY A 149 -2.81 9.90 25.46
N GLY A 150 -2.58 9.45 24.23
CA GLY A 150 -3.61 9.21 23.22
C GLY A 150 -3.71 7.74 22.86
N ASP A 151 -4.83 7.34 22.26
CA ASP A 151 -5.15 5.95 21.89
C ASP A 151 -4.34 5.45 20.67
N TRP A 152 -3.76 6.37 19.89
CA TRP A 152 -3.12 6.02 18.61
C TRP A 152 -1.64 5.76 18.78
N PHE A 153 -1.18 4.64 18.24
CA PHE A 153 0.25 4.33 18.25
C PHE A 153 1.05 5.35 17.43
N PHE A 154 0.50 5.83 16.30
CA PHE A 154 1.08 6.91 15.51
C PHE A 154 0.21 8.18 15.60
N PRO A 155 0.39 8.99 16.66
CA PRO A 155 -0.44 10.15 16.89
C PRO A 155 -0.21 11.23 15.84
N GLY A 156 -1.31 11.81 15.38
CA GLY A 156 -1.33 13.01 14.57
C GLY A 156 -1.48 14.29 15.41
N ARG A 157 -2.05 15.32 14.81
CA ARG A 157 -2.33 16.58 15.50
C ARG A 157 -3.51 16.41 16.47
N ALA A 158 -3.45 17.10 17.62
CA ALA A 158 -4.52 17.11 18.62
C ALA A 158 -4.96 15.70 19.07
N ARG A 159 -4.03 14.77 19.23
CA ARG A 159 -4.27 13.35 19.62
C ARG A 159 -5.18 12.57 18.65
N GLN A 160 -5.45 13.11 17.45
CA GLN A 160 -6.17 12.39 16.42
C GLN A 160 -5.22 11.48 15.63
N PRO A 161 -5.73 10.47 14.90
CA PRO A 161 -4.87 9.67 14.04
C PRO A 161 -4.31 10.51 12.89
N LEU A 162 -3.18 10.09 12.34
CA LEU A 162 -2.64 10.70 11.13
C LEU A 162 -3.65 10.64 9.98
N THR A 163 -3.79 11.72 9.22
CA THR A 163 -4.56 11.69 7.97
C THR A 163 -3.73 11.04 6.85
N LEU A 164 -4.40 10.35 5.92
CA LEU A 164 -3.72 9.79 4.74
C LEU A 164 -2.99 10.87 3.95
N GLY A 165 -3.59 12.05 3.80
CA GLY A 165 -2.96 13.19 3.12
C GLY A 165 -1.66 13.65 3.80
N ASN A 166 -1.59 13.57 5.14
CA ASN A 166 -0.35 13.88 5.88
C ASN A 166 0.71 12.80 5.63
N VAL A 167 0.34 11.53 5.68
CA VAL A 167 1.24 10.41 5.37
C VAL A 167 1.80 10.56 3.96
N ASP A 168 0.95 10.77 2.95
CA ASP A 168 1.35 10.92 1.54
C ASP A 168 2.24 12.16 1.32
N LYS A 169 1.91 13.29 1.97
CA LYS A 169 2.70 14.52 1.86
C LYS A 169 4.12 14.32 2.40
N ASN A 170 4.25 13.69 3.57
CA ASN A 170 5.57 13.40 4.14
C ASN A 170 6.33 12.37 3.30
N PHE A 171 5.66 11.33 2.83
CA PHE A 171 6.28 10.32 1.97
C PHE A 171 6.89 10.94 0.70
N ARG A 172 6.12 11.76 -0.03
CA ARG A 172 6.62 12.48 -1.21
C ARG A 172 7.80 13.38 -0.91
N ARG A 173 7.80 14.04 0.26
CA ARG A 173 8.93 14.82 0.72
C ARG A 173 10.19 13.98 0.89
N PHE A 174 10.09 12.79 1.52
CA PHE A 174 11.22 11.89 1.72
C PHE A 174 11.70 11.26 0.40
N LEU A 175 10.81 10.94 -0.52
CA LEU A 175 11.18 10.51 -1.88
C LEU A 175 12.04 11.58 -2.58
N TRP A 176 11.59 12.83 -2.54
CA TRP A 176 12.34 13.96 -3.12
C TRP A 176 13.72 14.11 -2.46
N GLN A 177 13.81 14.04 -1.14
CA GLN A 177 15.07 14.12 -0.40
C GLN A 177 15.99 12.93 -0.69
N ALA A 178 15.44 11.75 -0.92
CA ALA A 178 16.16 10.54 -1.33
C ALA A 178 16.52 10.54 -2.83
N ARG A 179 16.15 11.57 -3.59
CA ARG A 179 16.33 11.67 -5.04
C ARG A 179 15.65 10.55 -5.82
N ILE A 180 14.54 10.03 -5.30
CA ILE A 180 13.70 9.04 -5.98
C ILE A 180 12.66 9.80 -6.79
N PRO A 181 12.63 9.67 -8.14
CA PRO A 181 11.71 10.41 -9.00
C PRO A 181 10.25 10.10 -8.66
N HIS A 182 9.42 11.13 -8.52
CA HIS A 182 7.99 10.96 -8.23
C HIS A 182 7.10 11.00 -9.48
N GLY A 183 7.55 11.54 -10.60
CA GLY A 183 6.80 11.58 -11.86
C GLY A 183 5.53 12.45 -11.87
N GLY A 184 5.22 13.17 -10.78
CA GLY A 184 4.04 14.05 -10.70
C GLY A 184 2.78 13.39 -10.14
N ARG A 185 1.65 14.11 -10.21
CA ARG A 185 0.35 13.65 -9.66
C ARG A 185 -0.19 12.47 -10.47
N GLY A 186 -0.47 11.36 -9.79
CA GLY A 186 -0.98 10.13 -10.40
C GLY A 186 0.10 9.22 -10.98
N HIS A 187 1.34 9.66 -11.00
CA HIS A 187 2.50 8.90 -11.44
C HIS A 187 3.51 8.75 -10.30
N GLY A 188 4.40 7.76 -10.43
CA GLY A 188 5.50 7.53 -9.49
C GLY A 188 5.10 6.84 -8.18
N PRO A 189 6.08 6.67 -7.29
CA PRO A 189 5.95 5.86 -6.10
C PRO A 189 4.90 6.38 -5.11
N ARG A 190 4.12 5.45 -4.55
CA ARG A 190 3.09 5.70 -3.51
C ARG A 190 3.49 5.03 -2.21
N VAL A 191 2.91 5.45 -1.09
CA VAL A 191 3.08 4.76 0.20
C VAL A 191 2.72 3.27 0.08
N HIS A 192 1.70 2.94 -0.71
CA HIS A 192 1.27 1.55 -0.93
C HIS A 192 2.33 0.68 -1.62
N ASP A 193 3.24 1.28 -2.37
CA ASP A 193 4.32 0.55 -3.03
C ASP A 193 5.37 0.01 -2.06
N LEU A 194 5.46 0.53 -0.83
CA LEU A 194 6.21 -0.09 0.25
C LEU A 194 5.68 -1.48 0.60
N ARG A 195 4.35 -1.64 0.58
CA ARG A 195 3.71 -2.95 0.79
C ARG A 195 3.92 -3.88 -0.40
N HIS A 196 3.92 -3.37 -1.63
CA HIS A 196 4.27 -4.14 -2.82
C HIS A 196 5.74 -4.61 -2.75
N ALA A 197 6.65 -3.71 -2.37
CA ALA A 197 8.06 -4.04 -2.19
C ALA A 197 8.27 -5.09 -1.09
N PHE A 198 7.54 -5.02 0.03
CA PHE A 198 7.57 -6.07 1.06
C PHE A 198 7.25 -7.45 0.48
N ALA A 199 6.13 -7.56 -0.26
CA ALA A 199 5.71 -8.85 -0.82
C ALA A 199 6.73 -9.37 -1.85
N VAL A 200 7.18 -8.53 -2.77
CA VAL A 200 8.17 -8.89 -3.80
C VAL A 200 9.52 -9.28 -3.18
N ASN A 201 9.99 -8.55 -2.16
CA ASN A 201 11.26 -8.86 -1.51
C ASN A 201 11.21 -10.17 -0.70
N ASN A 202 10.07 -10.50 -0.09
CA ASN A 202 9.88 -11.81 0.54
C ASN A 202 9.91 -12.93 -0.50
N LEU A 203 9.16 -12.80 -1.60
CA LEU A 203 9.17 -13.79 -2.68
C LEU A 203 10.57 -13.95 -3.28
N ARG A 204 11.27 -12.85 -3.58
CA ARG A 204 12.66 -12.87 -4.05
C ARG A 204 13.58 -13.65 -3.11
N SER A 205 13.46 -13.37 -1.80
CA SER A 205 14.24 -14.05 -0.78
C SER A 205 13.93 -15.53 -0.67
N TRP A 206 12.66 -15.92 -0.76
CA TRP A 206 12.24 -17.33 -0.76
C TRP A 206 12.72 -18.08 -1.99
N PHE A 207 12.61 -17.48 -3.18
CA PHE A 207 13.19 -18.05 -4.40
C PHE A 207 14.71 -18.24 -4.29
N ALA A 208 15.42 -17.26 -3.74
CA ALA A 208 16.88 -17.34 -3.57
C ALA A 208 17.30 -18.46 -2.59
N ARG A 209 16.45 -18.80 -1.62
CA ARG A 209 16.68 -19.90 -0.67
C ARG A 209 16.14 -21.26 -1.11
N GLY A 210 15.49 -21.33 -2.28
CA GLY A 210 14.87 -22.57 -2.77
C GLY A 210 13.66 -23.04 -1.96
N GLU A 211 12.96 -22.12 -1.29
CA GLU A 211 11.80 -22.41 -0.46
C GLU A 211 10.59 -22.88 -1.30
N ASN A 212 9.70 -23.65 -0.68
CA ASN A 212 8.45 -24.06 -1.32
C ASN A 212 7.45 -22.90 -1.38
N ILE A 213 7.46 -22.18 -2.50
CA ILE A 213 6.59 -21.02 -2.73
C ILE A 213 5.10 -21.40 -2.68
N GLY A 214 4.73 -22.60 -3.16
CA GLY A 214 3.34 -23.07 -3.13
C GLY A 214 2.80 -23.14 -1.70
N ALA A 215 3.61 -23.56 -0.74
CA ALA A 215 3.27 -23.62 0.67
C ALA A 215 3.30 -22.22 1.33
N LEU A 216 4.21 -21.34 0.92
CA LEU A 216 4.40 -20.03 1.52
C LEU A 216 3.44 -18.95 0.99
N LEU A 217 2.89 -19.13 -0.20
CA LEU A 217 1.99 -18.15 -0.80
C LEU A 217 0.69 -17.94 -0.01
N PRO A 218 0.00 -18.99 0.49
CA PRO A 218 -1.14 -18.84 1.39
C PRO A 218 -0.78 -18.15 2.72
N VAL A 219 0.43 -18.39 3.23
CA VAL A 219 0.94 -17.70 4.43
C VAL A 219 1.07 -16.21 4.17
N LEU A 220 1.69 -15.84 3.03
CA LEU A 220 1.78 -14.43 2.61
C LEU A 220 0.40 -13.80 2.42
N GLN A 221 -0.55 -14.52 1.83
CA GLN A 221 -1.93 -14.09 1.67
C GLN A 221 -2.55 -13.71 3.01
N THR A 222 -2.47 -14.61 3.98
CA THR A 222 -3.01 -14.41 5.33
C THR A 222 -2.32 -13.25 6.03
N TYR A 223 -0.99 -13.22 6.00
CA TYR A 223 -0.18 -12.16 6.59
C TYR A 223 -0.55 -10.77 6.05
N MET A 224 -0.70 -10.66 4.74
CA MET A 224 -1.09 -9.40 4.10
C MET A 224 -2.59 -9.08 4.23
N GLY A 225 -3.44 -10.02 4.61
CA GLY A 225 -4.88 -9.85 4.68
C GLY A 225 -5.49 -9.63 3.29
N HIS A 226 -5.12 -10.50 2.33
CA HIS A 226 -5.77 -10.56 1.02
C HIS A 226 -6.98 -11.48 1.07
N SER A 227 -8.07 -11.04 0.48
CA SER A 227 -9.30 -11.83 0.39
C SER A 227 -9.21 -12.95 -0.66
N SER A 228 -8.33 -12.79 -1.64
CA SER A 228 -8.13 -13.75 -2.73
C SER A 228 -6.65 -14.11 -2.89
N ILE A 229 -6.38 -15.37 -3.20
CA ILE A 229 -5.04 -15.84 -3.57
C ILE A 229 -4.54 -15.15 -4.86
N ALA A 230 -5.44 -14.76 -5.75
CA ALA A 230 -5.11 -14.05 -6.97
C ALA A 230 -4.44 -12.68 -6.70
N ASP A 231 -4.86 -11.99 -5.61
CA ASP A 231 -4.22 -10.74 -5.19
C ASP A 231 -2.78 -10.96 -4.75
N THR A 232 -2.48 -12.13 -4.19
CA THR A 232 -1.13 -12.52 -3.76
C THR A 232 -0.32 -13.07 -4.93
N ALA A 233 -0.93 -13.87 -5.81
CA ALA A 233 -0.30 -14.37 -7.03
C ALA A 233 0.16 -13.24 -7.98
N TYR A 234 -0.51 -12.09 -7.93
CA TYR A 234 -0.07 -10.89 -8.65
C TYR A 234 1.38 -10.51 -8.33
N TYR A 235 1.83 -10.71 -7.08
CA TYR A 235 3.21 -10.42 -6.68
C TYR A 235 4.23 -11.38 -7.28
N LEU A 236 3.85 -12.61 -7.60
CA LEU A 236 4.73 -13.53 -8.32
C LEU A 236 5.11 -12.97 -9.70
N ARG A 237 4.10 -12.44 -10.42
CA ARG A 237 4.34 -11.79 -11.70
C ARG A 237 5.22 -10.55 -11.55
N LEU A 238 4.93 -9.67 -10.57
CA LEU A 238 5.76 -8.51 -10.29
C LEU A 238 7.20 -8.89 -9.95
N THR A 239 7.38 -9.99 -9.21
CA THR A 239 8.72 -10.50 -8.86
C THR A 239 9.46 -10.96 -10.09
N ALA A 240 8.80 -11.71 -11.00
CA ALA A 240 9.39 -12.15 -12.26
C ALA A 240 9.77 -10.97 -13.18
N GLU A 241 8.90 -9.96 -13.28
CA GLU A 241 9.12 -8.75 -14.08
C GLU A 241 10.27 -7.89 -13.51
N SER A 242 10.36 -7.77 -12.17
CA SER A 242 11.39 -6.97 -11.50
C SER A 242 12.74 -7.67 -11.40
N TYR A 243 12.76 -9.00 -11.44
CA TYR A 243 13.95 -9.85 -11.28
C TYR A 243 13.99 -10.94 -12.35
N PRO A 244 14.38 -10.62 -13.60
CA PRO A 244 14.35 -11.57 -14.72
C PRO A 244 15.14 -12.86 -14.48
N HIS A 245 16.21 -12.81 -13.68
CA HIS A 245 17.02 -13.98 -13.36
C HIS A 245 16.31 -15.08 -12.58
N ILE A 246 15.21 -14.75 -11.87
CA ILE A 246 14.36 -15.73 -11.19
C ILE A 246 13.07 -16.05 -11.96
N SER A 247 12.86 -15.42 -13.09
CA SER A 247 11.65 -15.60 -13.92
C SER A 247 11.43 -17.07 -14.28
N ALA A 248 12.49 -17.80 -14.66
CA ALA A 248 12.40 -19.22 -14.97
C ALA A 248 11.99 -20.08 -13.75
N GLN A 249 12.40 -19.70 -12.54
CA GLN A 249 12.00 -20.37 -11.32
C GLN A 249 10.55 -20.08 -10.99
N VAL A 250 10.11 -18.85 -11.17
CA VAL A 250 8.71 -18.42 -11.01
C VAL A 250 7.80 -19.21 -11.95
N HIS A 251 8.16 -19.34 -13.23
CA HIS A 251 7.37 -20.11 -14.20
C HIS A 251 7.28 -21.60 -13.84
N ARG A 252 8.33 -22.21 -13.31
CA ARG A 252 8.30 -23.60 -12.85
C ARG A 252 7.36 -23.84 -11.67
N VAL A 253 7.23 -22.85 -10.77
CA VAL A 253 6.37 -22.97 -9.57
C VAL A 253 4.90 -22.71 -9.89
N ILE A 254 4.63 -21.83 -10.82
CA ILE A 254 3.27 -21.35 -11.09
C ILE A 254 2.64 -22.13 -12.24
N GLY A 255 3.44 -22.67 -13.19
CA GLY A 255 2.90 -23.31 -14.38
C GLY A 255 1.84 -22.45 -15.06
N ASP A 256 0.74 -23.06 -15.47
CA ASP A 256 -0.37 -22.40 -16.14
C ASP A 256 -1.29 -21.57 -15.20
N VAL A 257 -0.98 -21.46 -13.90
CA VAL A 257 -1.81 -20.75 -12.92
C VAL A 257 -1.80 -19.22 -13.15
N VAL A 258 -0.75 -18.70 -13.78
CA VAL A 258 -0.72 -17.29 -14.21
C VAL A 258 -1.10 -17.24 -15.69
N PRO A 259 -2.32 -16.78 -16.03
CA PRO A 259 -2.69 -16.70 -17.42
C PRO A 259 -1.70 -15.80 -18.18
N PRO A 260 -1.30 -16.17 -19.41
CA PRO A 260 -0.42 -15.35 -20.22
C PRO A 260 -1.04 -13.97 -20.41
N ILE A 261 -0.20 -12.95 -20.46
CA ILE A 261 -0.65 -11.62 -20.86
C ILE A 261 -1.04 -11.76 -22.33
N THR A 262 -2.33 -11.92 -22.60
CA THR A 262 -2.84 -11.75 -23.97
C THR A 262 -2.61 -10.28 -24.29
N ALA A 263 -1.57 -9.98 -25.06
CA ALA A 263 -1.46 -8.73 -25.77
C ALA A 263 -2.75 -8.60 -26.58
N GLY A 264 -3.60 -7.65 -26.19
CA GLY A 264 -4.78 -7.34 -27.00
C GLY A 264 -4.30 -7.01 -28.41
N PRO A 265 -5.08 -7.37 -29.45
CA PRO A 265 -4.69 -7.10 -30.83
C PRO A 265 -4.40 -5.60 -30.98
N CYS A 266 -3.20 -5.28 -31.46
CA CYS A 266 -2.89 -3.97 -31.97
C CYS A 266 -3.81 -3.74 -33.18
N HIS A 267 -4.95 -3.07 -32.97
CA HIS A 267 -5.68 -2.50 -34.08
C HIS A 267 -4.85 -1.32 -34.57
N GLY A 268 -3.98 -1.61 -35.55
CA GLY A 268 -3.54 -0.60 -36.48
C GLY A 268 -4.76 -0.11 -37.27
N HIS A 269 -5.04 1.17 -37.13
CA HIS A 269 -5.48 2.09 -38.20
C HIS A 269 -5.61 3.47 -37.56
#